data_4fca35773a659137fe07f911e6e1c6e7
#
_entry.id   4fca35773a659137fe07f911e6e1c6e7
#
_cell.length_a   1.000
_cell.length_b   1.000
_cell.length_c   1.000
_cell.angle_alpha   90.00
_cell.angle_beta   90.00
_cell.angle_gamma   90.00
#
_symmetry.space_group_name_H-M   'P 1'
#
loop_
_entity.id
_entity.type
_entity.pdbx_description
1 polymer ?
#
loop_
_entity_poly.entity_id
_entity_poly.type
_entity_poly.pdbx_seq_one_letter_code
_entity_poly.pdbx_strand_id
1 'polypeptide(L)'
;MDTYKFYYDESEHSRKINYNTVTAPNYYDNFVTVVVGWAKKKEKEVFKKYEDFENKYADRKDRNGELKSTTLKQKKFECGFASLDKANTQFIMDFLFI
;
A
#
# COMPACT_ATOMS: atom_id res chain seq x y z
N MET A 1 14.53 18.66 -21.92
CA MET A 1 13.76 17.41 -21.80
C MET A 1 13.55 17.07 -20.35
N ASP A 2 12.32 16.83 -19.94
CA ASP A 2 12.01 16.49 -18.56
C ASP A 2 12.39 15.04 -18.26
N THR A 3 12.96 14.84 -17.08
CA THR A 3 13.29 13.51 -16.57
C THR A 3 12.23 13.07 -15.58
N TYR A 4 11.84 11.81 -15.66
CA TYR A 4 10.83 11.21 -14.77
C TYR A 4 11.46 10.07 -14.02
N LYS A 5 11.05 9.90 -12.75
CA LYS A 5 11.42 8.74 -11.94
C LYS A 5 10.18 7.89 -11.70
N PHE A 6 10.37 6.58 -11.81
CA PHE A 6 9.31 5.61 -11.57
C PHE A 6 9.79 4.58 -10.56
N TYR A 7 8.88 4.21 -9.68
CA TYR A 7 9.09 3.14 -8.71
C TYR A 7 8.04 2.07 -8.93
N TYR A 8 8.47 0.83 -8.90
CA TYR A 8 7.65 -0.32 -9.16
C TYR A 8 7.67 -1.24 -7.95
N ASP A 9 6.53 -1.76 -7.59
CA ASP A 9 6.42 -2.77 -6.55
C ASP A 9 5.34 -3.78 -6.95
N GLU A 10 5.49 -4.99 -6.46
CA GLU A 10 4.54 -6.05 -6.73
C GLU A 10 4.22 -6.80 -5.45
N SER A 11 2.99 -7.31 -5.39
CA SER A 11 2.56 -8.21 -4.35
C SER A 11 2.21 -9.53 -5.01
N GLU A 12 2.94 -10.59 -4.66
CA GLU A 12 2.70 -11.91 -5.20
C GLU A 12 2.65 -12.94 -4.08
N HIS A 13 2.07 -14.09 -4.38
CA HIS A 13 2.07 -15.18 -3.45
C HIS A 13 3.44 -15.83 -3.40
N SER A 14 3.98 -15.96 -2.19
CA SER A 14 5.22 -16.72 -1.96
C SER A 14 5.01 -18.24 -2.03
N ARG A 15 3.77 -18.68 -2.28
CA ARG A 15 3.44 -20.10 -2.32
C ARG A 15 3.93 -20.75 -3.59
N LYS A 16 4.41 -21.98 -3.46
CA LYS A 16 4.72 -22.80 -4.62
C LYS A 16 3.42 -23.13 -5.38
N ILE A 17 3.51 -23.15 -6.70
CA ILE A 17 2.38 -23.54 -7.56
C ILE A 17 2.42 -25.07 -7.66
N ASN A 18 1.52 -25.74 -6.95
CA ASN A 18 1.33 -27.18 -7.01
C ASN A 18 -0.12 -27.53 -6.70
N TYR A 19 -0.51 -28.79 -6.81
CA TYR A 19 -1.89 -29.20 -6.60
C TYR A 19 -2.44 -28.76 -5.24
N ASN A 20 -1.66 -28.93 -4.18
CA ASN A 20 -2.11 -28.60 -2.83
C ASN A 20 -2.32 -27.10 -2.63
N THR A 21 -1.47 -26.27 -3.21
CA THR A 21 -1.60 -24.81 -3.05
C THR A 21 -2.69 -24.22 -3.93
N VAL A 22 -2.83 -24.67 -5.20
CA VAL A 22 -3.83 -24.09 -6.12
C VAL A 22 -5.25 -24.52 -5.76
N THR A 23 -5.42 -25.63 -5.05
CA THR A 23 -6.74 -26.08 -4.59
C THR A 23 -7.06 -25.62 -3.18
N ALA A 24 -6.14 -24.92 -2.50
CA ALA A 24 -6.39 -24.40 -1.16
C ALA A 24 -7.47 -23.30 -1.19
N PRO A 25 -8.39 -23.26 -0.21
CA PRO A 25 -9.46 -22.25 -0.18
C PRO A 25 -8.96 -20.80 -0.16
N ASN A 26 -7.74 -20.57 0.33
CA ASN A 26 -7.15 -19.24 0.43
C ASN A 26 -6.10 -18.97 -0.66
N TYR A 27 -6.16 -19.71 -1.77
CA TYR A 27 -5.29 -19.47 -2.90
C TYR A 27 -5.80 -18.29 -3.73
N TYR A 28 -4.87 -17.42 -4.12
CA TYR A 28 -5.12 -16.34 -5.07
C TYR A 28 -4.21 -16.55 -6.26
N ASP A 29 -4.77 -16.47 -7.46
CA ASP A 29 -4.05 -16.68 -8.72
C ASP A 29 -3.57 -15.38 -9.35
N ASN A 30 -3.95 -14.23 -8.78
CA ASN A 30 -3.51 -12.92 -9.28
C ASN A 30 -2.52 -12.27 -8.31
N PHE A 31 -1.70 -11.42 -8.88
CA PHE A 31 -0.83 -10.54 -8.12
C PHE A 31 -1.12 -9.09 -8.50
N VAL A 32 -0.73 -8.17 -7.63
CA VAL A 32 -0.96 -6.75 -7.84
C VAL A 32 0.38 -6.08 -8.08
N THR A 33 0.45 -5.25 -9.11
CA THR A 33 1.60 -4.41 -9.38
C THR A 33 1.21 -2.95 -9.24
N VAL A 34 2.12 -2.15 -8.72
CA VAL A 34 1.92 -0.71 -8.58
C VAL A 34 3.14 0.00 -9.16
N VAL A 35 2.87 1.00 -9.99
CA VAL A 35 3.91 1.88 -10.51
C VAL A 35 3.57 3.30 -10.08
N VAL A 36 4.52 3.96 -9.44
CA VAL A 36 4.38 5.36 -9.02
C VAL A 36 5.49 6.15 -9.68
N GLY A 37 5.14 7.29 -10.26
CA GLY A 37 6.12 8.12 -10.94
C GLY A 37 5.86 9.60 -10.77
N TRP A 38 6.92 10.38 -10.94
CA TRP A 38 6.85 11.84 -10.91
C TRP A 38 7.96 12.45 -11.74
N ALA A 39 7.76 13.70 -12.16
CA ALA A 39 8.81 14.46 -12.79
C ALA A 39 9.92 14.76 -11.77
N LYS A 40 11.18 14.59 -12.16
CA LYS A 40 12.31 14.79 -11.26
C LYS A 40 12.32 16.18 -10.62
N LYS A 41 11.87 17.20 -11.34
CA LYS A 41 11.75 18.56 -10.80
C LYS A 41 10.76 18.69 -9.64
N LYS A 42 9.84 17.73 -9.49
CA LYS A 42 8.84 17.68 -8.41
C LYS A 42 9.26 16.80 -7.24
N GLU A 43 10.43 16.19 -7.30
CA GLU A 43 10.85 15.17 -6.34
C GLU A 43 10.90 15.69 -4.91
N LYS A 44 11.42 16.88 -4.68
CA LYS A 44 11.48 17.47 -3.33
C LYS A 44 10.09 17.66 -2.74
N GLU A 45 9.15 18.12 -3.57
CA GLU A 45 7.75 18.31 -3.16
C GLU A 45 7.10 16.98 -2.82
N VAL A 46 7.30 15.96 -3.65
CA VAL A 46 6.75 14.62 -3.43
C VAL A 46 7.30 14.01 -2.14
N PHE A 47 8.61 14.09 -1.93
CA PHE A 47 9.25 13.54 -0.74
C PHE A 47 8.76 14.25 0.52
N LYS A 48 8.58 15.56 0.47
CA LYS A 48 8.05 16.31 1.60
C LYS A 48 6.61 15.88 1.94
N LYS A 49 5.77 15.75 0.94
CA LYS A 49 4.38 15.30 1.15
C LYS A 49 4.32 13.90 1.74
N TYR A 50 5.16 13.00 1.26
CA TYR A 50 5.24 11.65 1.78
C TYR A 50 5.78 11.63 3.22
N GLU A 51 6.81 12.42 3.50
CA GLU A 51 7.35 12.55 4.86
C GLU A 51 6.31 13.08 5.84
N ASP A 52 5.54 14.10 5.42
CA ASP A 52 4.44 14.64 6.24
C ASP A 52 3.38 13.56 6.51
N PHE A 53 3.06 12.75 5.51
CA PHE A 53 2.15 11.61 5.64
C PHE A 53 2.70 10.57 6.63
N GLU A 54 3.96 10.19 6.50
CA GLU A 54 4.59 9.24 7.43
C GLU A 54 4.58 9.75 8.87
N ASN A 55 4.87 11.05 9.05
CA ASN A 55 4.88 11.66 10.37
C ASN A 55 3.49 11.71 11.00
N LYS A 56 2.47 11.99 10.19
CA LYS A 56 1.09 12.00 10.66
C LYS A 56 0.62 10.62 11.15
N TYR A 57 1.12 9.56 10.54
CA TYR A 57 0.73 8.18 10.84
C TYR A 57 1.88 7.38 11.44
N ALA A 58 2.77 8.03 12.17
CA ALA A 58 3.94 7.38 12.77
C ALA A 58 3.57 6.23 13.70
N ASP A 59 2.41 6.31 14.36
CA ASP A 59 1.87 5.26 15.23
C ASP A 59 1.46 3.99 14.49
N ARG A 60 1.32 4.06 13.16
CA ARG A 60 0.97 2.92 12.32
C ARG A 60 2.18 2.23 11.71
N LYS A 61 3.38 2.73 11.96
CA LYS A 61 4.60 2.09 11.46
C LYS A 61 4.84 0.77 12.18
N ASP A 62 5.32 -0.22 11.42
CA ASP A 62 5.75 -1.47 12.02
C ASP A 62 7.09 -1.28 12.74
N ARG A 63 7.62 -2.36 13.32
CA ARG A 63 8.90 -2.29 14.05
C ARG A 63 10.10 -1.96 13.14
N ASN A 64 9.94 -2.11 11.83
CA ASN A 64 10.97 -1.72 10.86
C ASN A 64 10.82 -0.27 10.38
N GLY A 65 9.85 0.46 10.93
CA GLY A 65 9.59 1.84 10.56
C GLY A 65 8.82 2.02 9.26
N GLU A 66 8.18 0.98 8.75
CA GLU A 66 7.41 1.04 7.53
C GLU A 66 5.91 1.15 7.79
N LEU A 67 5.23 1.98 6.99
CA LEU A 67 3.78 2.01 6.94
C LEU A 67 3.29 0.91 6.00
N LYS A 68 2.43 0.04 6.50
CA LYS A 68 1.88 -1.07 5.70
C LYS A 68 0.38 -1.14 5.83
N SER A 69 -0.28 -1.61 4.77
CA SER A 69 -1.72 -1.86 4.78
C SER A 69 -2.14 -2.94 5.78
N THR A 70 -1.20 -3.77 6.22
CA THR A 70 -1.44 -4.78 7.25
C THR A 70 -1.84 -4.20 8.60
N THR A 71 -1.66 -2.90 8.81
CA THR A 71 -2.18 -2.21 9.98
C THR A 71 -3.71 -2.11 9.97
N LEU A 72 -4.32 -2.30 8.80
CA LEU A 72 -5.77 -2.42 8.66
C LEU A 72 -6.15 -3.88 8.88
N LYS A 73 -6.92 -4.15 9.92
CA LYS A 73 -7.30 -5.52 10.26
C LYS A 73 -8.31 -6.06 9.26
N GLN A 74 -8.16 -7.33 8.89
CA GLN A 74 -8.98 -7.98 7.86
C GLN A 74 -10.49 -7.86 8.12
N LYS A 75 -10.94 -8.05 9.35
CA LYS A 75 -12.36 -7.94 9.67
C LYS A 75 -12.96 -6.56 9.44
N LYS A 76 -12.11 -5.53 9.30
CA LYS A 76 -12.55 -4.19 8.93
C LYS A 76 -12.96 -4.08 7.46
N PHE A 77 -12.72 -5.13 6.67
CA PHE A 77 -13.02 -5.14 5.25
C PHE A 77 -14.14 -6.12 4.88
N GLU A 78 -14.92 -6.64 5.85
CA GLU A 78 -16.01 -7.59 5.57
C GLU A 78 -17.00 -7.05 4.54
N CYS A 79 -17.30 -5.75 4.59
CA CYS A 79 -18.18 -5.07 3.62
C CYS A 79 -17.39 -4.08 2.75
N GLY A 80 -16.12 -4.38 2.48
CA GLY A 80 -15.24 -3.49 1.73
C GLY A 80 -14.99 -2.19 2.48
N PHE A 81 -14.87 -1.10 1.74
CA PHE A 81 -14.58 0.22 2.33
C PHE A 81 -15.68 0.70 3.28
N ALA A 82 -16.91 0.19 3.14
CA ALA A 82 -18.00 0.56 4.04
C ALA A 82 -17.77 0.06 5.48
N SER A 83 -16.90 -0.95 5.67
CA SER A 83 -16.55 -1.47 6.99
C SER A 83 -15.53 -0.60 7.74
N LEU A 84 -14.88 0.34 7.07
CA LEU A 84 -13.82 1.13 7.67
C LEU A 84 -14.38 2.18 8.62
N ASP A 85 -13.72 2.33 9.77
CA ASP A 85 -14.03 3.45 10.67
C ASP A 85 -13.46 4.77 10.11
N LYS A 86 -13.78 5.87 10.78
CA LYS A 86 -13.36 7.20 10.34
C LYS A 86 -11.83 7.34 10.27
N ALA A 87 -11.11 6.79 11.25
CA ALA A 87 -9.66 6.91 11.30
C ALA A 87 -8.98 6.17 10.15
N ASN A 88 -9.45 4.96 9.83
CA ASN A 88 -8.90 4.18 8.74
C ASN A 88 -9.27 4.77 7.38
N THR A 89 -10.48 5.30 7.25
CA THR A 89 -10.90 6.02 6.04
C THR A 89 -9.99 7.23 5.80
N GLN A 90 -9.71 8.01 6.85
CA GLN A 90 -8.84 9.17 6.73
C GLN A 90 -7.41 8.77 6.33
N PHE A 91 -6.89 7.68 6.90
CA PHE A 91 -5.58 7.17 6.53
C PHE A 91 -5.50 6.84 5.03
N ILE A 92 -6.49 6.14 4.50
CA ILE A 92 -6.53 5.78 3.08
C ILE A 92 -6.68 7.03 2.20
N MET A 93 -7.55 7.96 2.59
CA MET A 93 -7.75 9.20 1.83
C MET A 93 -6.48 10.04 1.80
N ASP A 94 -5.79 10.18 2.92
CA ASP A 94 -4.53 10.93 2.98
C ASP A 94 -3.45 10.29 2.11
N PHE A 95 -3.40 8.97 2.07
CA PHE A 95 -2.48 8.25 1.18
C PHE A 95 -2.79 8.51 -0.29
N LEU A 96 -4.06 8.46 -0.67
CA LEU A 96 -4.46 8.65 -2.07
C LEU A 96 -4.22 10.08 -2.59
N PHE A 97 -4.16 11.05 -1.69
CA PHE A 97 -3.99 12.46 -2.05
C PHE A 97 -2.61 13.03 -1.71
N ILE A 98 -1.62 12.17 -1.61
CA ILE A 98 -0.22 12.62 -1.43
C ILE A 98 0.25 13.48 -2.62
#